data_97e6cb2a00e02a86e52add8131eec8c0
#
_entry.id   97e6cb2a00e02a86e52add8131eec8c0
#
_cell.length_a   1.000
_cell.length_b   1.000
_cell.length_c   1.000
_cell.angle_alpha   90.00
_cell.angle_beta   90.00
_cell.angle_gamma   90.00
#
_symmetry.space_group_name_H-M   'P 1'
#
loop_
_entity.id
_entity.type
_entity.pdbx_description
1 polymer ?
#
loop_
_entity_poly.entity_id
_entity_poly.type
_entity_poly.pdbx_seq_one_letter_code
_entity_poly.pdbx_strand_id
1 'polypeptide(L)'
;MAVVAKWMCDRDNTMFDNKKDADAYDKMLELAEGFSALLLQHIPSVDEARAEEFGIFLAKNKEAVMQACKGRVEALEEINGDASPSNVSPLSAQA
;
A
#
# COMPACT_ATOMS: atom_id res chain seq x y z
N MET A 1 17.88 33.69 -5.30
CA MET A 1 17.83 32.38 -5.62
C MET A 1 17.63 31.51 -4.43
N ALA A 2 16.82 30.59 -4.49
CA ALA A 2 16.50 29.79 -3.36
C ALA A 2 17.15 28.42 -3.47
N VAL A 3 17.55 27.91 -2.32
CA VAL A 3 18.09 26.57 -2.27
C VAL A 3 16.98 25.67 -1.73
N VAL A 4 16.67 24.64 -2.45
CA VAL A 4 15.62 23.74 -2.06
C VAL A 4 16.19 22.39 -1.72
N ALA A 5 15.90 21.90 -0.54
CA ALA A 5 16.37 20.57 -0.14
C ALA A 5 15.38 19.52 -0.60
N LYS A 6 15.91 18.41 -1.02
CA LYS A 6 15.08 17.30 -1.45
C LYS A 6 15.53 16.04 -0.72
N TRP A 7 14.63 15.14 -0.51
CA TRP A 7 14.93 13.87 0.13
C TRP A 7 14.53 12.76 -0.80
N MET A 8 15.43 11.80 -0.99
CA MET A 8 15.20 10.72 -1.92
C MET A 8 15.04 9.41 -1.17
N CYS A 9 14.06 8.62 -1.56
CA CYS A 9 13.91 7.29 -1.02
C CYS A 9 14.89 6.38 -1.75
N ASP A 10 15.76 5.72 -1.03
CA ASP A 10 16.77 4.87 -1.64
C ASP A 10 16.20 3.68 -2.36
N ARG A 11 14.99 3.27 -2.01
CA ARG A 11 14.46 2.05 -2.58
C ARG A 11 14.05 2.22 -4.04
N ASP A 12 13.52 3.36 -4.40
CA ASP A 12 13.08 3.55 -5.77
C ASP A 12 13.40 4.94 -6.31
N ASN A 13 14.22 5.68 -5.60
CA ASN A 13 14.69 7.00 -6.04
C ASN A 13 13.61 8.05 -6.18
N THR A 14 12.49 7.85 -5.50
CA THR A 14 11.44 8.86 -5.49
C THR A 14 11.90 10.05 -4.66
N MET A 15 11.66 11.25 -5.16
CA MET A 15 12.09 12.47 -4.50
C MET A 15 10.94 13.12 -3.77
N PHE A 16 11.24 13.70 -2.62
CA PHE A 16 10.25 14.37 -1.81
C PHE A 16 10.75 15.73 -1.39
N ASP A 17 9.83 16.65 -1.18
CA ASP A 17 10.17 18.00 -0.78
C ASP A 17 10.46 18.12 0.70
N ASN A 18 10.01 17.19 1.50
CA ASN A 18 10.33 17.25 2.93
C ASN A 18 10.68 15.86 3.45
N LYS A 19 11.43 15.86 4.55
CA LYS A 19 11.96 14.63 5.10
C LYS A 19 10.86 13.75 5.66
N LYS A 20 9.82 14.35 6.22
CA LYS A 20 8.75 13.57 6.80
C LYS A 20 8.06 12.69 5.76
N ASP A 21 7.80 13.26 4.58
CA ASP A 21 7.16 12.49 3.52
C ASP A 21 8.09 11.41 2.99
N ALA A 22 9.39 11.72 2.89
CA ALA A 22 10.34 10.73 2.42
C ALA A 22 10.42 9.56 3.40
N ASP A 23 10.45 9.85 4.69
CA ASP A 23 10.50 8.80 5.70
C ASP A 23 9.23 7.97 5.71
N ALA A 24 8.09 8.62 5.54
CA ALA A 24 6.82 7.91 5.52
C ALA A 24 6.75 6.97 4.32
N TYR A 25 7.23 7.44 3.20
CA TYR A 25 7.24 6.62 1.99
C TYR A 25 8.17 5.43 2.15
N ASP A 26 9.35 5.64 2.74
CA ASP A 26 10.28 4.56 2.96
C ASP A 26 9.69 3.51 3.91
N LYS A 27 9.00 3.95 4.95
CA LYS A 27 8.37 3.01 5.86
C LYS A 27 7.24 2.27 5.20
N MET A 28 6.53 2.93 4.29
CA MET A 28 5.48 2.26 3.56
C MET A 28 6.06 1.14 2.72
N LEU A 29 7.19 1.39 2.04
CA LEU A 29 7.81 0.35 1.24
C LEU A 29 8.37 -0.78 2.09
N GLU A 30 8.88 -0.44 3.27
CA GLU A 30 9.37 -1.45 4.18
C GLU A 30 8.24 -2.37 4.64
N LEU A 31 7.09 -1.78 4.93
CA LEU A 31 5.93 -2.55 5.31
C LEU A 31 5.45 -3.41 4.15
N ALA A 32 5.50 -2.85 2.94
CA ALA A 32 5.11 -3.60 1.75
C ALA A 32 5.99 -4.83 1.57
N GLU A 33 7.27 -4.69 1.83
CA GLU A 33 8.18 -5.83 1.75
C GLU A 33 7.81 -6.91 2.75
N GLY A 34 7.42 -6.50 3.95
CA GLY A 34 7.01 -7.45 4.97
C GLY A 34 5.78 -8.22 4.54
N PHE A 35 4.78 -7.52 4.00
CA PHE A 35 3.58 -8.17 3.53
C PHE A 35 3.89 -9.12 2.38
N SER A 36 4.75 -8.68 1.46
CA SER A 36 5.10 -9.49 0.30
C SER A 36 5.80 -10.78 0.74
N ALA A 37 6.74 -10.65 1.66
CA ALA A 37 7.46 -11.82 2.16
C ALA A 37 6.53 -12.78 2.87
N LEU A 38 5.61 -12.24 3.65
CA LEU A 38 4.67 -13.07 4.38
C LEU A 38 3.77 -13.83 3.41
N LEU A 39 3.31 -13.17 2.38
CA LEU A 39 2.44 -13.79 1.41
C LEU A 39 3.18 -14.92 0.68
N LEU A 40 4.40 -14.67 0.26
CA LEU A 40 5.18 -15.69 -0.44
C LEU A 40 5.48 -16.87 0.46
N GLN A 41 5.68 -16.61 1.74
CA GLN A 41 6.00 -17.67 2.67
C GLN A 41 4.81 -18.60 2.88
N HIS A 42 3.61 -18.06 2.90
CA HIS A 42 2.44 -18.84 3.23
C HIS A 42 1.61 -19.27 2.02
N ILE A 43 1.74 -18.57 0.91
CA ILE A 43 1.02 -18.90 -0.30
C ILE A 43 2.01 -18.98 -1.46
N PRO A 44 2.79 -20.03 -1.52
CA PRO A 44 3.87 -20.10 -2.51
C PRO A 44 3.42 -20.10 -3.96
N SER A 45 2.14 -20.32 -4.19
CA SER A 45 1.66 -20.31 -5.57
C SER A 45 1.56 -18.90 -6.14
N VAL A 46 1.71 -17.87 -5.31
CA VAL A 46 1.69 -16.50 -5.78
C VAL A 46 3.08 -16.14 -6.24
N ASP A 47 3.20 -15.51 -7.41
CA ASP A 47 4.54 -15.14 -7.87
C ASP A 47 5.00 -13.87 -7.19
N GLU A 48 6.30 -13.62 -7.30
CA GLU A 48 6.92 -12.51 -6.61
C GLU A 48 6.34 -11.16 -7.00
N ALA A 49 6.09 -10.96 -8.28
CA ALA A 49 5.58 -9.68 -8.75
C ALA A 49 4.20 -9.40 -8.18
N ARG A 50 3.36 -10.41 -8.11
CA ARG A 50 2.02 -10.23 -7.56
C ARG A 50 2.07 -10.02 -6.07
N ALA A 51 2.96 -10.71 -5.38
CA ALA A 51 3.10 -10.54 -3.95
C ALA A 51 3.54 -9.12 -3.64
N GLU A 52 4.47 -8.58 -4.43
CA GLU A 52 4.92 -7.22 -4.25
C GLU A 52 3.81 -6.22 -4.49
N GLU A 53 3.05 -6.44 -5.54
CA GLU A 53 1.95 -5.57 -5.89
C GLU A 53 0.93 -5.50 -4.76
N PHE A 54 0.59 -6.66 -4.22
CA PHE A 54 -0.38 -6.72 -3.15
C PHE A 54 0.18 -6.10 -1.87
N GLY A 55 1.45 -6.33 -1.59
CA GLY A 55 2.08 -5.75 -0.42
C GLY A 55 2.08 -4.24 -0.47
N ILE A 56 2.37 -3.66 -1.62
CA ILE A 56 2.36 -2.22 -1.78
C ILE A 56 0.93 -1.68 -1.61
N PHE A 57 -0.03 -2.38 -2.18
CA PHE A 57 -1.43 -1.98 -2.08
C PHE A 57 -1.87 -1.95 -0.62
N LEU A 58 -1.55 -2.99 0.13
CA LEU A 58 -1.92 -3.04 1.55
C LEU A 58 -1.21 -1.95 2.34
N ALA A 59 0.07 -1.76 2.07
CA ALA A 59 0.84 -0.78 2.82
C ALA A 59 0.33 0.64 2.57
N LYS A 60 -0.05 0.93 1.36
CA LYS A 60 -0.58 2.25 1.04
C LYS A 60 -1.92 2.50 1.72
N ASN A 61 -2.64 1.43 2.01
CA ASN A 61 -3.96 1.56 2.61
C ASN A 61 -3.99 1.03 4.03
N LYS A 62 -2.85 1.11 4.71
CA LYS A 62 -2.76 0.49 6.03
C LYS A 62 -3.78 1.02 7.03
N GLU A 63 -4.14 2.29 6.92
CA GLU A 63 -5.12 2.83 7.86
C GLU A 63 -6.46 2.13 7.73
N ALA A 64 -6.90 1.92 6.50
CA ALA A 64 -8.16 1.22 6.28
C ALA A 64 -8.06 -0.21 6.77
N VAL A 65 -6.92 -0.85 6.52
CA VAL A 65 -6.72 -2.22 6.97
C VAL A 65 -6.75 -2.29 8.49
N MET A 66 -6.13 -1.32 9.14
CA MET A 66 -6.13 -1.29 10.60
C MET A 66 -7.53 -1.10 11.16
N GLN A 67 -8.33 -0.24 10.53
CA GLN A 67 -9.70 -0.04 10.95
C GLN A 67 -10.49 -1.33 10.79
N ALA A 68 -10.30 -2.02 9.69
CA ALA A 68 -11.00 -3.28 9.46
C ALA A 68 -10.62 -4.30 10.52
N CYS A 69 -9.34 -4.34 10.89
CA CYS A 69 -8.88 -5.27 11.90
C CYS A 69 -9.51 -4.99 13.27
N LYS A 70 -9.88 -3.74 13.50
CA LYS A 70 -10.51 -3.38 14.75
C LYS A 70 -12.02 -3.64 14.75
N GLY A 71 -12.53 -4.15 13.66
CA GLY A 71 -13.94 -4.50 13.59
C GLY A 71 -14.73 -3.75 12.53
N ARG A 72 -14.12 -2.73 11.92
CA ARG A 72 -14.84 -1.95 10.95
C ARG A 72 -14.53 -2.48 9.55
N VAL A 73 -15.06 -3.62 9.26
CA VAL A 73 -14.72 -4.33 8.02
C VAL A 73 -15.07 -3.51 6.78
N GLU A 74 -16.08 -2.68 6.85
CA GLU A 74 -16.47 -1.89 5.71
C GLU A 74 -15.37 -0.91 5.29
N ALA A 75 -14.36 -0.67 6.14
CA ALA A 75 -13.26 0.18 5.75
C ALA A 75 -12.50 -0.42 4.56
N LEU A 76 -12.54 -1.71 4.40
CA LEU A 76 -11.88 -2.35 3.26
C LEU A 76 -12.55 -1.98 1.96
N GLU A 77 -13.84 -1.70 1.99
CA GLU A 77 -14.52 -1.29 0.78
C GLU A 77 -14.16 0.12 0.39
N GLU A 78 -13.79 0.92 1.37
CA GLU A 78 -13.42 2.30 1.10
C GLU A 78 -12.10 2.40 0.34
N ILE A 79 -11.29 1.37 0.42
CA ILE A 79 -10.03 1.36 -0.27
C ILE A 79 -10.24 1.46 -1.78
N ASN A 80 -11.25 0.79 -2.27
CA ASN A 80 -11.50 0.82 -3.69
C ASN A 80 -12.23 2.06 -4.12
N GLY A 81 -12.73 2.78 -3.19
CA GLY A 81 -13.58 3.88 -3.52
C GLY A 81 -12.95 4.90 -4.39
N ASP A 82 -11.68 5.18 -4.20
CA ASP A 82 -11.13 6.17 -5.01
C ASP A 82 -10.45 5.63 -6.19
N ALA A 83 -10.27 4.39 -6.27
CA ALA A 83 -9.59 3.86 -7.37
C ALA A 83 -10.46 3.92 -8.57
N SER A 84 -11.53 3.35 -8.55
CA SER A 84 -12.26 3.27 -9.69
C SER A 84 -13.58 3.10 -9.42
N PRO A 85 -14.30 3.77 -9.93
CA PRO A 85 -15.59 3.68 -9.66
C PRO A 85 -16.15 2.49 -10.09
N SER A 86 -16.03 2.14 -10.85
CA SER A 86 -16.73 1.16 -11.22
C SER A 86 -16.59 0.00 -10.73
N ASN A 87 -16.17 -0.34 -10.63
CA ASN A 87 -16.09 -1.42 -10.40
C ASN A 87 -16.46 -1.96 -9.41
N VAL A 88 -16.62 -1.89 -9.15
CA VAL A 88 -16.82 -2.31 -8.15
C VAL A 88 -17.70 -3.06 -7.86
N SER A 89 -18.33 -2.88 -7.91
CA SER A 89 -19.29 -3.43 -7.53
C SER A 89 -19.50 -4.66 -7.71
N PRO A 90 -19.40 -5.03 -8.43
CA PRO A 90 -19.74 -6.23 -8.69
C PRO A 90 -19.38 -7.15 -7.80
N LEU A 91 -18.46 -7.18 -7.48
CA LEU A 91 -18.08 -8.07 -6.73
C LEU A 91 -18.90 -8.31 -5.72
N SER A 92 -19.24 -7.42 -5.25
CA SER A 92 -20.00 -7.64 -4.19
C SER A 92 -21.07 -8.34 -4.61
N ALA A 93 -21.43 -8.11 -5.68
CA ALA A 93 -22.53 -8.72 -6.01
C ALA A 93 -22.38 -10.08 -5.95
N GLN A 94 -21.55 -10.51 -6.17
CA GLN A 94 -21.47 -11.72 -6.23
C GLN A 94 -21.67 -12.32 -5.19
N ALA A 95 -21.66 -11.98 -4.67
CA ALA A 95 -21.83 -12.65 -3.60
C ALA A 95 -22.74 -13.36 -3.49
#